data_5b8471a39400866321c30d926b253e1e
#
_entry.id   5b8471a39400866321c30d926b253e1e
#
_cell.length_a   1.000
_cell.length_b   1.000
_cell.length_c   1.000
_cell.angle_alpha   90.00
_cell.angle_beta   90.00
_cell.angle_gamma   90.00
#
_symmetry.space_group_name_H-M   'P 1'
#
loop_
_entity.id
_entity.type
_entity.pdbx_description
1 polymer ?
#
loop_
_entity_poly.entity_id
_entity_poly.type
_entity_poly.pdbx_seq_one_letter_code
_entity_poly.pdbx_strand_id
1 'polypeptide(L)'
;ITYIVNLNLIFLRLIYILNASSLQFRKFSPHVMGLCLTYLVNCGLSTRKTRDVMRKVHGIKISHAQIANYATTAAYCVKPFDDSFDYKPTNYLAADETYTKVKGSKRYVWFIMDAIKKSILGYRSSDSRDTTPCILAMRMAFDKFKTFFGKALKFVADGYTAYKLAEQQFALHGM
;
A
#
# COMPACT_ATOMS: atom_id res chain seq x y z
N ILE A 1 7.43 17.32 -0.79
CA ILE A 1 8.77 16.94 -1.22
C ILE A 1 9.12 15.65 -0.49
N THR A 2 9.07 14.55 -1.20
CA THR A 2 9.88 13.34 -1.05
C THR A 2 9.81 12.61 0.29
N TYR A 3 8.67 12.03 0.64
CA TYR A 3 8.71 10.75 1.34
C TYR A 3 8.50 9.61 0.33
N ILE A 4 9.37 9.55 -0.65
CA ILE A 4 9.74 8.27 -1.23
C ILE A 4 10.48 7.60 -0.09
N VAL A 5 9.75 6.87 0.73
CA VAL A 5 10.34 5.89 1.63
C VAL A 5 11.23 5.07 0.71
N ASN A 6 12.54 5.15 0.95
CA ASN A 6 13.49 4.44 0.11
C ASN A 6 13.25 2.94 0.37
N LEU A 7 12.28 2.37 -0.36
CA LEU A 7 11.86 0.98 -0.26
C LEU A 7 13.07 0.04 -0.31
N ASN A 8 14.14 0.45 -1.01
CA ASN A 8 15.40 -0.28 -1.02
C ASN A 8 16.05 -0.33 0.37
N LEU A 9 16.04 0.75 1.14
CA LEU A 9 16.64 0.78 2.48
C LEU A 9 15.78 0.01 3.50
N ILE A 10 14.47 0.12 3.40
CA ILE A 10 13.54 -0.64 4.24
C ILE A 10 13.59 -2.11 3.87
N PHE A 11 13.59 -2.42 2.58
CA PHE A 11 13.62 -3.78 2.09
C PHE A 11 14.97 -4.47 2.41
N LEU A 12 16.10 -3.77 2.26
CA LEU A 12 17.41 -4.29 2.66
C LEU A 12 17.51 -4.45 4.19
N ARG A 13 16.96 -3.55 4.99
CA ARG A 13 16.86 -3.72 6.44
C ARG A 13 15.93 -4.88 6.83
N LEU A 14 14.79 -5.03 6.16
CA LEU A 14 13.86 -6.15 6.39
C LEU A 14 14.48 -7.51 6.01
N ILE A 15 15.19 -7.59 4.90
CA ILE A 15 15.94 -8.80 4.52
C ILE A 15 17.01 -9.13 5.57
N TYR A 16 17.66 -8.11 6.13
CA TYR A 16 18.67 -8.29 7.19
C TYR A 16 18.04 -8.70 8.53
N ILE A 17 16.87 -8.16 8.88
CA ILE A 17 16.16 -8.45 10.14
C ILE A 17 15.43 -9.80 10.09
N LEU A 18 14.87 -10.18 8.93
CA LEU A 18 14.12 -11.43 8.76
C LEU A 18 15.00 -12.67 8.56
N ASN A 19 16.30 -12.61 8.86
CA ASN A 19 17.23 -13.71 8.59
C ASN A 19 17.05 -14.21 7.14
N ALA A 20 17.94 -13.85 6.24
CA ALA A 20 17.90 -14.15 4.81
C ALA A 20 17.64 -15.63 4.45
N SER A 21 17.62 -16.52 5.43
CA SER A 21 17.29 -17.94 5.31
C SER A 21 15.84 -18.25 4.92
N SER A 22 14.89 -17.33 5.17
CA SER A 22 13.48 -17.54 4.80
C SER A 22 13.16 -17.16 3.34
N LEU A 23 13.97 -16.33 2.70
CA LEU A 23 13.85 -15.95 1.29
C LEU A 23 14.86 -16.75 0.46
N GLN A 24 14.42 -17.85 -0.13
CA GLN A 24 15.28 -18.67 -0.99
C GLN A 24 15.48 -17.99 -2.35
N PHE A 25 16.55 -17.23 -2.49
CA PHE A 25 17.00 -16.67 -3.78
C PHE A 25 17.77 -17.73 -4.59
N ARG A 26 17.04 -18.60 -5.29
CA ARG A 26 17.66 -19.70 -6.05
C ARG A 26 18.35 -19.25 -7.33
N LYS A 27 17.95 -18.12 -7.94
CA LYS A 27 18.43 -17.73 -9.27
C LYS A 27 19.00 -16.31 -9.34
N PHE A 28 18.48 -15.38 -8.57
CA PHE A 28 18.87 -13.99 -8.58
C PHE A 28 19.13 -13.51 -7.16
N SER A 29 20.11 -12.60 -7.00
CA SER A 29 20.43 -12.01 -5.71
C SER A 29 19.34 -11.05 -5.20
N PRO A 30 19.33 -10.74 -3.88
CA PRO A 30 18.47 -9.69 -3.31
C PRO A 30 18.62 -8.34 -4.01
N HIS A 31 19.81 -8.01 -4.48
CA HIS A 31 20.07 -6.78 -5.24
C HIS A 31 19.24 -6.70 -6.53
N VAL A 32 19.15 -7.81 -7.29
CA VAL A 32 18.32 -7.89 -8.50
C VAL A 32 16.85 -7.68 -8.18
N MET A 33 16.37 -8.24 -7.08
CA MET A 33 15.00 -7.99 -6.61
C MET A 33 14.80 -6.50 -6.28
N GLY A 34 15.75 -5.89 -5.56
CA GLY A 34 15.72 -4.46 -5.23
C GLY A 34 15.65 -3.57 -6.47
N LEU A 35 16.48 -3.83 -7.49
CA LEU A 35 16.41 -3.11 -8.77
C LEU A 35 15.05 -3.26 -9.45
N CYS A 36 14.52 -4.48 -9.52
CA CYS A 36 13.20 -4.72 -10.10
C CYS A 36 12.10 -3.93 -9.38
N LEU A 37 12.13 -3.91 -8.05
CA LEU A 37 11.16 -3.16 -7.23
C LEU A 37 11.32 -1.66 -7.40
N THR A 38 12.55 -1.16 -7.50
CA THR A 38 12.82 0.26 -7.78
C THR A 38 12.19 0.68 -9.10
N TYR A 39 12.41 -0.06 -10.16
CA TYR A 39 11.82 0.27 -11.46
C TYR A 39 10.30 0.12 -11.48
N LEU A 40 9.77 -0.91 -10.83
CA LEU A 40 8.34 -1.18 -10.80
C LEU A 40 7.58 -0.16 -9.94
N VAL A 41 8.06 0.11 -8.72
CA VAL A 41 7.35 0.92 -7.72
C VAL A 41 7.76 2.39 -7.79
N ASN A 42 9.06 2.69 -7.72
CA ASN A 42 9.52 4.08 -7.66
C ASN A 42 9.49 4.78 -9.03
N CYS A 43 9.79 4.04 -10.11
CA CYS A 43 9.75 4.59 -11.48
C CYS A 43 8.41 4.33 -12.19
N GLY A 44 7.48 3.59 -11.59
CA GLY A 44 6.16 3.31 -12.15
C GLY A 44 6.19 2.49 -13.46
N LEU A 45 7.25 1.71 -13.70
CA LEU A 45 7.35 0.92 -14.92
C LEU A 45 6.49 -0.35 -14.81
N SER A 46 5.87 -0.76 -15.92
CA SER A 46 5.21 -2.07 -15.98
C SER A 46 6.23 -3.21 -15.88
N THR A 47 5.80 -4.40 -15.47
CA THR A 47 6.67 -5.59 -15.35
C THR A 47 7.40 -5.91 -16.66
N ARG A 48 6.77 -5.67 -17.83
CA ARG A 48 7.40 -5.88 -19.13
C ARG A 48 8.48 -4.83 -19.42
N LYS A 49 8.21 -3.55 -19.15
CA LYS A 49 9.21 -2.48 -19.28
C LYS A 49 10.37 -2.68 -18.31
N THR A 50 10.10 -3.05 -17.06
CA THR A 50 11.11 -3.40 -16.07
C THR A 50 12.00 -4.54 -16.57
N ARG A 51 11.42 -5.62 -17.12
CA ARG A 51 12.19 -6.71 -17.75
C ARG A 51 13.13 -6.19 -18.85
N ASP A 52 12.64 -5.30 -19.68
CA ASP A 52 13.43 -4.77 -20.81
C ASP A 52 14.58 -3.89 -20.32
N VAL A 53 14.38 -3.09 -19.27
CA VAL A 53 15.45 -2.32 -18.61
C VAL A 53 16.47 -3.26 -17.96
N MET A 54 16.02 -4.26 -17.21
CA MET A 54 16.92 -5.24 -16.59
C MET A 54 17.82 -5.92 -17.61
N ARG A 55 17.27 -6.27 -18.77
CA ARG A 55 18.05 -6.90 -19.87
C ARG A 55 18.98 -5.92 -20.56
N LYS A 56 18.51 -4.71 -20.92
CA LYS A 56 19.25 -3.77 -21.76
C LYS A 56 20.29 -2.96 -20.99
N VAL A 57 19.99 -2.58 -19.75
CA VAL A 57 20.86 -1.73 -18.92
C VAL A 57 21.75 -2.57 -18.02
N HIS A 58 21.19 -3.61 -17.40
CA HIS A 58 21.91 -4.41 -16.40
C HIS A 58 22.40 -5.76 -16.94
N GLY A 59 22.08 -6.13 -18.18
CA GLY A 59 22.44 -7.44 -18.75
C GLY A 59 21.74 -8.63 -18.11
N ILE A 60 20.73 -8.39 -17.26
CA ILE A 60 20.06 -9.42 -16.46
C ILE A 60 18.83 -9.96 -17.18
N LYS A 61 18.85 -11.26 -17.52
CA LYS A 61 17.75 -11.96 -18.18
C LYS A 61 16.75 -12.47 -17.13
N ILE A 62 15.75 -11.68 -16.77
CA ILE A 62 14.67 -12.01 -15.84
C ILE A 62 13.31 -11.96 -16.56
N SER A 63 12.39 -12.86 -16.22
CA SER A 63 11.03 -12.84 -16.80
C SER A 63 10.14 -11.79 -16.12
N HIS A 64 9.17 -11.27 -16.85
CA HIS A 64 8.18 -10.34 -16.29
C HIS A 64 7.31 -11.00 -15.19
N ALA A 65 7.08 -12.32 -15.28
CA ALA A 65 6.39 -13.08 -14.25
C ALA A 65 7.20 -13.15 -12.94
N GLN A 66 8.53 -13.35 -13.03
CA GLN A 66 9.41 -13.32 -11.87
C GLN A 66 9.43 -11.93 -11.21
N ILE A 67 9.38 -10.86 -11.99
CA ILE A 67 9.29 -9.48 -11.47
C ILE A 67 7.95 -9.28 -10.74
N ALA A 68 6.84 -9.78 -11.27
CA ALA A 68 5.54 -9.75 -10.61
C ALA A 68 5.57 -10.53 -9.28
N ASN A 69 6.19 -11.71 -9.26
CA ASN A 69 6.37 -12.49 -8.04
C ASN A 69 7.19 -11.74 -6.99
N TYR A 70 8.22 -11.01 -7.39
CA TYR A 70 9.00 -10.17 -6.47
C TYR A 70 8.14 -9.07 -5.83
N ALA A 71 7.26 -8.42 -6.60
CA ALA A 71 6.35 -7.42 -6.05
C ALA A 71 5.40 -8.03 -5.02
N THR A 72 4.83 -9.20 -5.32
CA THR A 72 3.96 -9.92 -4.39
C THR A 72 4.71 -10.34 -3.12
N THR A 73 5.89 -10.92 -3.26
CA THR A 73 6.73 -11.31 -2.12
C THR A 73 7.08 -10.09 -1.25
N ALA A 74 7.48 -8.98 -1.87
CA ALA A 74 7.78 -7.75 -1.16
C ALA A 74 6.58 -7.24 -0.35
N ALA A 75 5.38 -7.26 -0.92
CA ALA A 75 4.16 -6.85 -0.22
C ALA A 75 3.90 -7.70 1.04
N TYR A 76 4.07 -9.02 0.95
CA TYR A 76 3.95 -9.90 2.12
C TYR A 76 5.03 -9.64 3.18
N CYS A 77 6.28 -9.41 2.77
CA CYS A 77 7.37 -9.14 3.71
C CYS A 77 7.24 -7.80 4.41
N VAL A 78 6.68 -6.78 3.73
CA VAL A 78 6.52 -5.43 4.28
C VAL A 78 5.29 -5.33 5.20
N LYS A 79 4.29 -6.18 5.00
CA LYS A 79 3.03 -6.10 5.75
C LYS A 79 3.20 -6.09 7.28
N PRO A 80 3.96 -6.98 7.94
CA PRO A 80 4.15 -6.94 9.39
C PRO A 80 4.78 -5.63 9.88
N PHE A 81 5.69 -5.06 9.07
CA PHE A 81 6.28 -3.77 9.37
C PHE A 81 5.25 -2.64 9.26
N ASP A 82 4.45 -2.64 8.19
CA ASP A 82 3.37 -1.68 7.97
C ASP A 82 2.33 -1.73 9.10
N ASP A 83 1.95 -2.95 9.52
CA ASP A 83 0.99 -3.15 10.61
C ASP A 83 1.51 -2.63 11.97
N SER A 84 2.83 -2.69 12.21
CA SER A 84 3.48 -2.24 13.46
C SER A 84 3.99 -0.80 13.42
N PHE A 85 4.02 -0.16 12.24
CA PHE A 85 4.58 1.16 12.05
C PHE A 85 3.75 2.25 12.73
N ASP A 86 4.43 3.13 13.49
CA ASP A 86 3.79 4.28 14.13
C ASP A 86 3.65 5.44 13.13
N TYR A 87 2.50 5.50 12.47
CA TYR A 87 2.19 6.52 11.47
C TYR A 87 2.03 7.92 12.06
N LYS A 88 1.68 8.03 13.37
CA LYS A 88 1.36 9.30 14.04
C LYS A 88 0.45 10.16 13.15
N PRO A 89 -0.77 9.69 12.82
CA PRO A 89 -1.64 10.37 11.86
C PRO A 89 -1.95 11.79 12.32
N THR A 90 -2.17 12.69 11.34
CA THR A 90 -2.72 14.02 11.61
C THR A 90 -4.25 13.97 11.67
N ASN A 91 -4.87 15.09 12.08
CA ASN A 91 -6.34 15.19 12.15
C ASN A 91 -7.00 15.41 10.76
N TYR A 92 -6.24 15.35 9.69
CA TYR A 92 -6.73 15.60 8.34
C TYR A 92 -6.71 14.31 7.53
N LEU A 93 -7.87 13.72 7.32
CA LEU A 93 -8.01 12.52 6.52
C LEU A 93 -8.67 12.83 5.17
N ALA A 94 -8.23 12.12 4.17
CA ALA A 94 -8.88 12.10 2.86
C ALA A 94 -9.22 10.65 2.50
N ALA A 95 -10.35 10.46 1.85
CA ALA A 95 -10.77 9.18 1.33
C ALA A 95 -11.07 9.27 -0.16
N ASP A 96 -10.74 8.22 -0.85
CA ASP A 96 -11.03 8.05 -2.27
C ASP A 96 -11.16 6.56 -2.60
N GLU A 97 -11.85 6.25 -3.69
CA GLU A 97 -11.87 4.91 -4.21
C GLU A 97 -11.48 4.86 -5.68
N THR A 98 -10.87 3.77 -6.04
CA THR A 98 -10.56 3.45 -7.42
C THR A 98 -11.04 2.06 -7.77
N TYR A 99 -10.91 1.66 -9.02
CA TYR A 99 -11.19 0.29 -9.40
C TYR A 99 -10.06 -0.30 -10.24
N THR A 100 -9.91 -1.60 -10.13
CA THR A 100 -9.03 -2.40 -10.97
C THR A 100 -9.79 -3.58 -11.54
N LYS A 101 -9.24 -4.20 -12.58
CA LYS A 101 -9.79 -5.45 -13.13
C LYS A 101 -8.93 -6.63 -12.71
N VAL A 102 -9.55 -7.61 -12.07
CA VAL A 102 -8.89 -8.86 -11.67
C VAL A 102 -9.61 -10.00 -12.37
N LYS A 103 -8.91 -10.73 -13.22
CA LYS A 103 -9.49 -11.82 -14.04
C LYS A 103 -10.76 -11.40 -14.80
N GLY A 104 -10.77 -10.17 -15.34
CA GLY A 104 -11.92 -9.62 -16.06
C GLY A 104 -13.02 -9.00 -15.20
N SER A 105 -13.08 -9.29 -13.92
CA SER A 105 -14.05 -8.73 -12.99
C SER A 105 -13.57 -7.42 -12.39
N LYS A 106 -14.48 -6.46 -12.24
CA LYS A 106 -14.19 -5.16 -11.62
C LYS A 106 -14.07 -5.33 -10.11
N ARG A 107 -13.01 -4.77 -9.53
CA ARG A 107 -12.76 -4.72 -8.10
C ARG A 107 -12.58 -3.27 -7.67
N TYR A 108 -13.24 -2.85 -6.61
CA TYR A 108 -13.07 -1.53 -6.01
C TYR A 108 -11.99 -1.59 -4.93
N VAL A 109 -11.22 -0.53 -4.81
CA VAL A 109 -10.21 -0.37 -3.77
C VAL A 109 -10.47 0.97 -3.09
N TRP A 110 -10.80 0.91 -1.83
CA TRP A 110 -11.04 2.06 -0.96
C TRP A 110 -9.75 2.44 -0.24
N PHE A 111 -9.44 3.71 -0.19
CA PHE A 111 -8.26 4.24 0.49
C PHE A 111 -8.65 5.32 1.47
N ILE A 112 -8.06 5.26 2.65
CA ILE A 112 -8.08 6.34 3.63
C ILE A 112 -6.65 6.77 3.86
N MET A 113 -6.38 8.05 3.71
CA MET A 113 -5.03 8.58 3.81
C MET A 113 -4.97 9.80 4.74
N ASP A 114 -3.81 10.01 5.33
CA ASP A 114 -3.47 11.28 5.95
C ASP A 114 -3.25 12.33 4.85
N ALA A 115 -4.09 13.36 4.82
CA ALA A 115 -4.06 14.38 3.76
C ALA A 115 -2.81 15.26 3.82
N ILE A 116 -2.18 15.39 5.01
CA ILE A 116 -0.96 16.18 5.20
C ILE A 116 0.28 15.35 4.90
N LYS A 117 0.39 14.19 5.56
CA LYS A 117 1.57 13.30 5.43
C LYS A 117 1.58 12.48 4.16
N LYS A 118 0.44 12.40 3.44
CA LYS A 118 0.29 11.58 2.22
C LYS A 118 0.54 10.09 2.44
N SER A 119 0.34 9.61 3.67
CA SER A 119 0.46 8.20 4.00
C SER A 119 -0.90 7.51 3.95
N ILE A 120 -0.96 6.30 3.40
CA ILE A 120 -2.17 5.48 3.40
C ILE A 120 -2.29 4.84 4.77
N LEU A 121 -3.40 5.12 5.46
CA LEU A 121 -3.68 4.62 6.80
C LEU A 121 -4.57 3.38 6.77
N GLY A 122 -5.49 3.32 5.81
CA GLY A 122 -6.40 2.20 5.65
C GLY A 122 -6.72 1.95 4.18
N TYR A 123 -6.96 0.69 3.85
CA TYR A 123 -7.41 0.30 2.51
C TYR A 123 -8.27 -0.96 2.57
N ARG A 124 -9.18 -1.09 1.60
CA ARG A 124 -10.00 -2.29 1.45
C ARG A 124 -10.32 -2.54 -0.01
N SER A 125 -10.12 -3.78 -0.45
CA SER A 125 -10.60 -4.23 -1.76
C SER A 125 -11.93 -4.95 -1.61
N SER A 126 -12.87 -4.70 -2.53
CA SER A 126 -14.17 -5.36 -2.54
C SER A 126 -14.70 -5.57 -3.97
N ASP A 127 -15.64 -6.49 -4.11
CA ASP A 127 -16.35 -6.73 -5.36
C ASP A 127 -17.46 -5.69 -5.61
N SER A 128 -17.94 -5.07 -4.54
CA SER A 128 -19.02 -4.08 -4.54
C SER A 128 -18.52 -2.69 -4.16
N ARG A 129 -19.21 -1.66 -4.64
CA ARG A 129 -19.02 -0.26 -4.28
C ARG A 129 -20.09 0.15 -3.28
N ASP A 130 -20.03 -0.41 -2.08
CA ASP A 130 -21.02 -0.17 -1.01
C ASP A 130 -20.37 0.41 0.26
N THR A 131 -21.19 0.64 1.29
CA THR A 131 -20.74 1.27 2.55
C THR A 131 -19.86 0.35 3.40
N THR A 132 -20.07 -0.96 3.36
CA THR A 132 -19.33 -1.90 4.22
C THR A 132 -17.82 -1.87 4.00
N PRO A 133 -17.28 -2.00 2.78
CA PRO A 133 -15.83 -1.90 2.57
C PRO A 133 -15.28 -0.50 2.89
N CYS A 134 -16.07 0.56 2.72
CA CYS A 134 -15.70 1.91 3.14
C CYS A 134 -15.50 1.96 4.67
N ILE A 135 -16.46 1.48 5.45
CA ILE A 135 -16.37 1.39 6.93
C ILE A 135 -15.14 0.58 7.35
N LEU A 136 -14.88 -0.55 6.71
CA LEU A 136 -13.72 -1.39 7.04
C LEU A 136 -12.39 -0.68 6.73
N ALA A 137 -12.30 0.08 5.65
CA ALA A 137 -11.12 0.89 5.35
C ALA A 137 -10.93 2.02 6.36
N MET A 138 -12.01 2.71 6.76
CA MET A 138 -11.98 3.75 7.79
C MET A 138 -11.56 3.17 9.14
N ARG A 139 -12.12 2.03 9.55
CA ARG A 139 -11.74 1.36 10.81
C ARG A 139 -10.25 1.04 10.83
N MET A 140 -9.72 0.47 9.74
CA MET A 140 -8.29 0.19 9.61
C MET A 140 -7.44 1.46 9.75
N ALA A 141 -7.91 2.60 9.22
CA ALA A 141 -7.23 3.88 9.38
C ALA A 141 -7.28 4.38 10.84
N PHE A 142 -8.44 4.28 11.49
CA PHE A 142 -8.61 4.72 12.89
C PHE A 142 -7.80 3.87 13.87
N ASP A 143 -7.60 2.58 13.60
CA ASP A 143 -6.74 1.71 14.41
C ASP A 143 -5.27 2.17 14.45
N LYS A 144 -4.85 3.04 13.49
CA LYS A 144 -3.52 3.66 13.48
C LYS A 144 -3.37 4.87 14.42
N PHE A 145 -4.47 5.35 15.01
CA PHE A 145 -4.44 6.45 15.97
C PHE A 145 -4.23 5.89 17.39
N LYS A 146 -3.13 6.25 18.05
CA LYS A 146 -2.86 5.87 19.45
C LYS A 146 -3.70 6.64 20.45
N THR A 147 -4.05 7.87 20.10
CA THR A 147 -4.91 8.76 20.90
C THR A 147 -6.00 9.30 20.00
N PHE A 148 -7.23 9.11 20.42
CA PHE A 148 -8.39 9.57 19.66
C PHE A 148 -8.56 11.08 19.81
N PHE A 149 -8.47 11.81 18.72
CA PHE A 149 -8.70 13.26 18.66
C PHE A 149 -10.19 13.58 18.48
N GLY A 150 -11.00 13.34 19.52
CA GLY A 150 -12.47 13.33 19.45
C GLY A 150 -13.19 14.59 18.98
N LYS A 151 -12.52 15.72 18.71
CA LYS A 151 -13.21 16.97 18.31
C LYS A 151 -12.61 17.69 17.10
N ALA A 152 -11.56 17.22 16.50
CA ALA A 152 -10.85 17.95 15.45
C ALA A 152 -10.54 17.14 14.19
N LEU A 153 -11.14 15.96 14.03
CA LEU A 153 -10.94 15.16 12.84
C LEU A 153 -11.64 15.83 11.65
N LYS A 154 -10.87 16.21 10.65
CA LYS A 154 -11.38 16.72 9.38
C LYS A 154 -11.27 15.63 8.33
N PHE A 155 -12.41 15.28 7.77
CA PHE A 155 -12.52 14.23 6.76
C PHE A 155 -12.96 14.84 5.43
N VAL A 156 -12.23 14.55 4.37
CA VAL A 156 -12.53 15.01 3.01
C VAL A 156 -12.68 13.77 2.11
N ALA A 157 -13.82 13.70 1.44
CA ALA A 157 -14.09 12.67 0.43
C ALA A 157 -14.87 13.32 -0.73
N ASP A 158 -15.00 12.58 -1.84
CA ASP A 158 -15.99 12.95 -2.84
C ASP A 158 -17.40 12.83 -2.26
N GLY A 159 -18.40 13.39 -2.96
CA GLY A 159 -19.80 13.41 -2.49
C GLY A 159 -20.50 12.03 -2.46
N TYR A 160 -19.77 10.93 -2.60
CA TYR A 160 -20.38 9.60 -2.66
C TYR A 160 -21.02 9.21 -1.31
N THR A 161 -22.25 8.69 -1.39
CA THR A 161 -23.09 8.42 -0.21
C THR A 161 -22.49 7.45 0.79
N ALA A 162 -21.65 6.51 0.35
CA ALA A 162 -21.00 5.54 1.24
C ALA A 162 -20.12 6.21 2.30
N TYR A 163 -19.45 7.32 1.96
CA TYR A 163 -18.64 8.07 2.92
C TYR A 163 -19.48 8.75 3.99
N LYS A 164 -20.61 9.36 3.61
CA LYS A 164 -21.54 9.99 4.55
C LYS A 164 -22.14 8.99 5.54
N LEU A 165 -22.52 7.81 5.04
CA LEU A 165 -23.05 6.73 5.89
C LEU A 165 -21.97 6.17 6.81
N ALA A 166 -20.73 6.03 6.33
CA ALA A 166 -19.62 5.60 7.15
C ALA A 166 -19.29 6.61 8.25
N GLU A 167 -19.25 7.92 7.96
CA GLU A 167 -19.08 8.97 8.96
C GLU A 167 -20.16 8.93 10.04
N GLN A 168 -21.42 8.78 9.65
CA GLN A 168 -22.54 8.66 10.60
C GLN A 168 -22.35 7.43 11.51
N GLN A 169 -21.93 6.31 10.96
CA GLN A 169 -21.66 5.10 11.72
C GLN A 169 -20.59 5.32 12.80
N PHE A 170 -19.50 5.99 12.47
CA PHE A 170 -18.46 6.32 13.44
C PHE A 170 -18.90 7.37 14.45
N ALA A 171 -19.66 8.38 14.06
CA ALA A 171 -20.24 9.38 14.98
C ALA A 171 -21.19 8.74 16.00
N LEU A 172 -21.99 7.73 15.60
CA LEU A 172 -22.88 6.99 16.50
C LEU A 172 -22.13 6.16 17.52
N HIS A 173 -20.91 5.74 17.23
CA HIS A 173 -20.06 4.97 18.15
C HIS A 173 -19.10 5.83 18.99
N GLY A 174 -19.28 7.16 18.96
CA GLY A 174 -18.49 8.07 19.80
C GLY A 174 -17.04 8.24 19.35
N MET A 175 -16.77 7.95 18.07
CA MET A 175 -15.47 8.15 17.44
C MET A 175 -15.39 9.45 16.67
#